data_0c259af16b453ef1de0f852e850c1870
#
_entry.id   0c259af16b453ef1de0f852e850c1870
#
_cell.length_a   1.000
_cell.length_b   1.000
_cell.length_c   1.000
_cell.angle_alpha   90.00
_cell.angle_beta   90.00
_cell.angle_gamma   90.00
#
_symmetry.space_group_name_H-M   'P 1'
#
loop_
_entity.id
_entity.type
_entity.pdbx_description
1 polymer ?
#
loop_
_entity_poly.entity_id
_entity_poly.type
_entity_poly.pdbx_seq_one_letter_code
_entity_poly.pdbx_strand_id
1 'polypeptide(L)'
;MIDTHTHLYLKQFKDDIEDVISRAKNIGVHKFYLPSISSKYNKSMHDLEKKFPNDIYCMIGLHPCYVDDNFESEINFVKKHIKDYNYKAIGEIGIDLFHEKKYFKQQVIA
;
A
#
# COMPACT_ATOMS: atom_id res chain seq x y z
N MET A 1 13.57 10.12 11.02
CA MET A 1 12.77 10.47 9.81
C MET A 1 11.72 9.39 9.58
N ILE A 2 10.64 9.71 8.91
CA ILE A 2 9.55 8.79 8.57
C ILE A 2 9.39 8.81 7.05
N ASP A 3 9.39 7.64 6.41
CA ASP A 3 8.98 7.47 5.04
C ASP A 3 7.47 7.19 5.03
N THR A 4 6.68 8.13 4.55
CA THR A 4 5.21 8.06 4.58
C THR A 4 4.61 7.38 3.35
N HIS A 5 5.42 7.00 2.35
CA HIS A 5 4.92 6.39 1.13
C HIS A 5 5.99 5.51 0.47
N THR A 6 5.95 4.21 0.76
CA THR A 6 6.85 3.24 0.14
C THR A 6 6.18 1.89 -0.07
N HIS A 7 6.52 1.21 -1.16
CA HIS A 7 5.94 -0.09 -1.54
C HIS A 7 6.94 -1.23 -1.32
N LEU A 8 7.57 -1.29 -0.15
CA LEU A 8 8.58 -2.30 0.22
C LEU A 8 8.09 -3.75 0.19
N TYR A 9 6.78 -3.95 0.16
CA TYR A 9 6.14 -5.26 0.02
C TYR A 9 6.15 -5.83 -1.41
N LEU A 10 6.60 -5.04 -2.39
CA LEU A 10 6.69 -5.48 -3.77
C LEU A 10 7.81 -6.50 -3.97
N LYS A 11 7.60 -7.39 -4.95
CA LYS A 11 8.47 -8.54 -5.23
C LYS A 11 9.94 -8.17 -5.42
N GLN A 12 10.22 -6.99 -5.97
CA GLN A 12 11.59 -6.52 -6.21
C GLN A 12 12.43 -6.35 -4.95
N PHE A 13 11.80 -6.18 -3.78
CA PHE A 13 12.51 -6.04 -2.49
C PHE A 13 12.61 -7.35 -1.70
N LYS A 14 12.03 -8.45 -2.22
CA LYS A 14 11.86 -9.68 -1.45
C LYS A 14 13.19 -10.26 -0.95
N ASP A 15 14.23 -10.19 -1.78
CA ASP A 15 15.48 -10.90 -1.50
C ASP A 15 16.46 -10.06 -0.64
N ASP A 16 16.29 -8.73 -0.59
CA ASP A 16 17.18 -7.81 0.13
C ASP A 16 16.46 -6.87 1.11
N ILE A 17 15.22 -7.16 1.46
CA ILE A 17 14.38 -6.28 2.29
C ILE A 17 15.01 -5.90 3.64
N GLU A 18 15.73 -6.83 4.27
CA GLU A 18 16.40 -6.57 5.54
C GLU A 18 17.53 -5.56 5.38
N ASP A 19 18.30 -5.69 4.30
CA ASP A 19 19.37 -4.75 3.97
C ASP A 19 18.81 -3.37 3.60
N VAL A 20 17.72 -3.31 2.86
CA VAL A 20 17.03 -2.05 2.49
C VAL A 20 16.60 -1.31 3.75
N ILE A 21 15.91 -1.99 4.68
CA ILE A 21 15.46 -1.39 5.94
C ILE A 21 16.66 -0.98 6.81
N SER A 22 17.68 -1.82 6.90
CA SER A 22 18.90 -1.52 7.67
C SER A 22 19.62 -0.26 7.14
N ARG A 23 19.82 -0.16 5.82
CA ARG A 23 20.41 1.02 5.18
C ARG A 23 19.59 2.29 5.45
N ALA A 24 18.25 2.20 5.33
CA ALA A 24 17.37 3.32 5.60
C ALA A 24 17.45 3.76 7.08
N LYS A 25 17.49 2.80 8.01
CA LYS A 25 17.63 3.11 9.45
C LYS A 25 19.00 3.76 9.78
N ASN A 26 20.05 3.34 9.12
CA ASN A 26 21.39 3.91 9.31
C ASN A 26 21.49 5.39 8.90
N ILE A 27 20.64 5.85 7.97
CA ILE A 27 20.55 7.26 7.59
C ILE A 27 19.40 8.00 8.29
N GLY A 28 18.78 7.38 9.30
CA GLY A 28 17.80 8.01 10.17
C GLY A 28 16.33 7.84 9.78
N VAL A 29 16.00 6.97 8.82
CA VAL A 29 14.59 6.60 8.52
C VAL A 29 14.21 5.41 9.39
N HIS A 30 13.30 5.61 10.35
CA HIS A 30 12.96 4.59 11.34
C HIS A 30 11.51 4.06 11.23
N LYS A 31 10.67 4.69 10.40
CA LYS A 31 9.29 4.28 10.20
C LYS A 31 8.93 4.33 8.72
N PHE A 32 8.19 3.33 8.27
CA PHE A 32 7.81 3.13 6.88
C PHE A 32 6.30 2.89 6.81
N TYR A 33 5.59 3.76 6.12
CA TYR A 33 4.17 3.59 5.85
C TYR A 33 3.98 3.01 4.46
N LEU A 34 3.23 1.92 4.39
CA LEU A 34 3.01 1.15 3.17
C LEU A 34 1.59 1.39 2.65
N PRO A 35 1.38 2.30 1.68
CA PRO A 35 0.08 2.42 1.02
C PRO A 35 -0.22 1.15 0.21
N SER A 36 -1.48 0.70 0.25
CA SER A 36 -1.94 -0.44 -0.53
C SER A 36 -2.17 -0.05 -1.99
N ILE A 37 -1.75 -0.89 -2.92
CA ILE A 37 -1.99 -0.71 -4.36
C ILE A 37 -3.32 -1.39 -4.75
N SER A 38 -3.55 -2.61 -4.29
CA SER A 38 -4.77 -3.39 -4.48
C SER A 38 -4.83 -4.57 -3.50
N SER A 39 -5.97 -5.25 -3.43
CA SER A 39 -6.19 -6.43 -2.57
C SER A 39 -5.13 -7.52 -2.75
N LYS A 40 -4.61 -7.67 -3.98
CA LYS A 40 -3.56 -8.63 -4.34
C LYS A 40 -2.31 -8.53 -3.45
N TYR A 41 -1.97 -7.35 -2.98
CA TYR A 41 -0.76 -7.10 -2.21
C TYR A 41 -0.97 -7.12 -0.69
N ASN A 42 -2.22 -7.24 -0.24
CA ASN A 42 -2.57 -7.13 1.17
C ASN A 42 -1.81 -8.13 2.05
N LYS A 43 -1.71 -9.40 1.59
CA LYS A 43 -0.98 -10.43 2.33
C LYS A 43 0.51 -10.10 2.46
N SER A 44 1.20 -9.74 1.38
CA SER A 44 2.65 -9.44 1.42
C SER A 44 2.96 -8.21 2.28
N MET A 45 2.06 -7.23 2.28
CA MET A 45 2.15 -6.03 3.10
C MET A 45 2.03 -6.37 4.60
N HIS A 46 1.03 -7.18 4.98
CA HIS A 46 0.84 -7.63 6.37
C HIS A 46 1.99 -8.55 6.83
N ASP A 47 2.47 -9.44 5.98
CA ASP A 47 3.60 -10.32 6.31
C ASP A 47 4.86 -9.48 6.60
N LEU A 48 5.05 -8.39 5.85
CA LEU A 48 6.18 -7.48 6.06
C LEU A 48 6.03 -6.68 7.38
N GLU A 49 4.83 -6.17 7.69
CA GLU A 49 4.57 -5.50 8.97
C GLU A 49 4.80 -6.44 10.16
N LYS A 50 4.37 -7.71 10.05
CA LYS A 50 4.63 -8.73 11.09
C LYS A 50 6.12 -9.00 11.29
N LYS A 51 6.90 -8.94 10.22
CA LYS A 51 8.36 -9.13 10.27
C LYS A 51 9.07 -7.93 10.93
N PHE A 52 8.53 -6.71 10.78
CA PHE A 52 9.10 -5.47 11.31
C PHE A 52 8.04 -4.64 12.06
N PRO A 53 7.48 -5.15 13.18
CA PRO A 53 6.26 -4.61 13.80
C PRO A 53 6.41 -3.20 14.40
N ASN A 54 7.65 -2.75 14.65
CA ASN A 54 7.92 -1.42 15.21
C ASN A 54 8.34 -0.40 14.15
N ASP A 55 8.56 -0.84 12.93
CA ASP A 55 9.13 -0.02 11.85
C ASP A 55 8.14 0.17 10.70
N ILE A 56 7.30 -0.82 10.41
CA ILE A 56 6.40 -0.86 9.26
C ILE A 56 4.95 -0.74 9.69
N TYR A 57 4.19 0.04 8.93
CA TYR A 57 2.78 0.35 9.18
C TYR A 57 1.99 0.28 7.88
N CYS A 58 0.99 -0.61 7.85
CA CYS A 58 0.14 -0.79 6.67
C CYS A 58 -0.95 0.26 6.57
N MET A 59 -1.27 0.64 5.33
CA MET A 59 -2.48 1.38 4.97
C MET A 59 -3.37 0.48 4.09
N ILE A 60 -4.63 0.86 3.88
CA ILE A 60 -5.55 0.16 3.01
C ILE A 60 -6.14 1.12 1.98
N GLY A 61 -6.22 0.71 0.71
CA GLY A 61 -6.76 1.54 -0.37
C GLY A 61 -6.63 0.86 -1.72
N LEU A 62 -7.05 1.57 -2.77
CA LEU A 62 -6.93 1.17 -4.16
C LEU A 62 -6.24 2.28 -4.95
N HIS A 63 -5.07 1.99 -5.47
CA HIS A 63 -4.30 2.91 -6.30
C HIS A 63 -5.06 3.23 -7.60
N PRO A 64 -5.13 4.47 -8.07
CA PRO A 64 -5.91 4.85 -9.25
C PRO A 64 -5.52 4.07 -10.52
N CYS A 65 -4.27 3.73 -10.73
CA CYS A 65 -3.83 2.91 -11.87
C CYS A 65 -4.28 1.44 -11.79
N TYR A 66 -4.84 1.01 -10.66
CA TYR A 66 -5.44 -0.33 -10.47
C TYR A 66 -6.97 -0.30 -10.48
N VAL A 67 -7.55 0.86 -10.74
CA VAL A 67 -9.00 0.99 -10.98
C VAL A 67 -9.30 0.53 -12.41
N ASP A 68 -10.07 -0.54 -12.53
CA ASP A 68 -10.51 -1.15 -13.79
C ASP A 68 -12.01 -1.44 -13.78
N ASP A 69 -12.47 -2.28 -14.70
CA ASP A 69 -13.88 -2.68 -14.77
C ASP A 69 -14.35 -3.48 -13.52
N ASN A 70 -13.43 -4.03 -12.73
CA ASN A 70 -13.71 -4.78 -11.49
C ASN A 70 -13.48 -3.96 -10.22
N PHE A 71 -13.33 -2.65 -10.31
CA PHE A 71 -12.97 -1.78 -9.17
C PHE A 71 -13.92 -1.90 -7.97
N GLU A 72 -15.20 -2.23 -8.20
CA GLU A 72 -16.16 -2.42 -7.12
C GLU A 72 -15.80 -3.58 -6.20
N SER A 73 -15.19 -4.64 -6.74
CA SER A 73 -14.70 -5.77 -5.93
C SER A 73 -13.56 -5.35 -5.02
N GLU A 74 -12.66 -4.50 -5.50
CA GLU A 74 -11.57 -3.92 -4.71
C GLU A 74 -12.11 -3.00 -3.62
N ILE A 75 -13.08 -2.13 -3.93
CA ILE A 75 -13.72 -1.25 -2.93
C ILE A 75 -14.46 -2.07 -1.87
N ASN A 76 -15.15 -3.14 -2.26
CA ASN A 76 -15.80 -4.04 -1.31
C ASN A 76 -14.78 -4.76 -0.43
N PHE A 77 -13.62 -5.14 -0.98
CA PHE A 77 -12.52 -5.66 -0.18
C PHE A 77 -12.05 -4.63 0.86
N VAL A 78 -11.80 -3.39 0.47
CA VAL A 78 -11.41 -2.30 1.38
C VAL A 78 -12.46 -2.11 2.48
N LYS A 79 -13.75 -1.95 2.13
CA LYS A 79 -14.86 -1.76 3.08
C LYS A 79 -14.97 -2.89 4.08
N LYS A 80 -14.76 -4.13 3.65
CA LYS A 80 -14.81 -5.31 4.49
C LYS A 80 -13.64 -5.37 5.48
N HIS A 81 -12.42 -5.09 5.01
CA HIS A 81 -11.20 -5.35 5.78
C HIS A 81 -10.66 -4.15 6.55
N ILE A 82 -11.18 -2.94 6.31
CA ILE A 82 -10.69 -1.73 6.99
C ILE A 82 -10.81 -1.80 8.51
N LYS A 83 -11.77 -2.60 9.02
CA LYS A 83 -11.99 -2.80 10.46
C LYS A 83 -11.33 -4.05 11.02
N ASP A 84 -10.87 -4.95 10.14
CA ASP A 84 -10.33 -6.26 10.54
C ASP A 84 -8.84 -6.19 10.90
N TYR A 85 -8.20 -5.07 10.58
CA TYR A 85 -6.76 -4.89 10.79
C TYR A 85 -6.48 -3.45 11.27
N ASN A 86 -5.38 -3.27 12.01
CA ASN A 86 -5.01 -1.96 12.55
C ASN A 86 -4.27 -1.11 11.51
N TYR A 87 -4.93 -0.83 10.39
CA TYR A 87 -4.40 0.10 9.39
C TYR A 87 -4.19 1.50 9.96
N LYS A 88 -3.13 2.16 9.55
CA LYS A 88 -2.77 3.49 10.07
C LYS A 88 -3.38 4.63 9.27
N ALA A 89 -3.77 4.37 8.03
CA ALA A 89 -4.44 5.35 7.16
C ALA A 89 -5.17 4.63 6.01
N ILE A 90 -5.98 5.37 5.27
CA ILE A 90 -6.49 4.98 3.96
C ILE A 90 -5.50 5.50 2.91
N GLY A 91 -5.03 4.58 2.07
CA GLY A 91 -4.10 4.86 0.97
C GLY A 91 -3.60 3.55 0.32
N GLU A 92 -3.32 3.58 -0.95
CA GLU A 92 -3.29 4.74 -1.84
C GLU A 92 -4.68 4.99 -2.43
N ILE A 93 -5.05 6.24 -2.61
CA ILE A 93 -6.29 6.67 -3.26
C ILE A 93 -6.01 7.91 -4.10
N GLY A 94 -6.79 8.13 -5.15
CA GLY A 94 -6.64 9.32 -5.97
C GLY A 94 -7.15 9.16 -7.39
N ILE A 95 -6.85 10.17 -8.21
CA ILE A 95 -7.19 10.23 -9.62
C ILE A 95 -5.89 10.36 -10.42
N ASP A 96 -5.66 9.44 -11.33
CA ASP A 96 -4.54 9.46 -12.26
C ASP A 96 -5.08 9.57 -13.70
N LEU A 97 -4.83 10.70 -14.35
CA LEU A 97 -5.18 10.96 -15.75
C LEU A 97 -3.95 10.96 -16.67
N PHE A 98 -2.78 10.66 -16.12
CA PHE A 98 -1.55 10.55 -16.90
C PHE A 98 -1.42 9.16 -17.53
N HIS A 99 -1.59 8.12 -16.72
CA HIS A 99 -1.43 6.72 -17.18
C HIS A 99 -2.71 6.18 -17.81
N GLU A 100 -3.90 6.49 -17.24
CA GLU A 100 -5.17 5.94 -17.73
C GLU A 100 -6.34 6.92 -17.53
N LYS A 101 -6.94 7.36 -18.65
CA LYS A 101 -8.11 8.24 -18.65
C LYS A 101 -9.44 7.50 -18.77
N LYS A 102 -9.42 6.27 -19.29
CA LYS A 102 -10.62 5.45 -19.55
C LYS A 102 -11.48 5.30 -18.29
N TYR A 103 -10.83 5.10 -17.15
CA TYR A 103 -11.49 4.80 -15.89
C TYR A 103 -11.67 6.02 -14.96
N PHE A 104 -11.65 7.23 -15.51
CA PHE A 104 -11.81 8.45 -14.69
C PHE A 104 -13.04 8.44 -13.78
N LYS A 105 -14.22 8.04 -14.33
CA LYS A 105 -15.47 7.97 -13.54
C LYS A 105 -15.35 6.96 -12.40
N GLN A 106 -14.77 5.81 -12.66
CA GLN A 106 -14.56 4.76 -11.66
C GLN A 106 -13.55 5.20 -10.61
N GLN A 107 -12.47 5.90 -10.98
CA GLN A 107 -11.51 6.49 -10.03
C GLN A 107 -12.16 7.51 -9.10
N VAL A 108 -13.12 8.31 -9.61
CA VAL A 108 -13.87 9.28 -8.77
C VAL A 108 -14.79 8.57 -7.77
N ILE A 109 -15.30 7.37 -8.10
CA ILE A 109 -16.20 6.60 -7.23
C ILE A 109 -15.38 5.82 -6.19
N ALA A 110 -14.22 5.32 -6.58
CA ALA A 110 -13.35 4.51 -5.73
C ALA A 110 -12.69 5.33 -4.63
#